data_8c15a3b3dc1b0a8a54b66dc80d5f731d
#
_entry.id   8c15a3b3dc1b0a8a54b66dc80d5f731d
#
_cell.length_a   1.000
_cell.length_b   1.000
_cell.length_c   1.000
_cell.angle_alpha   90.00
_cell.angle_beta   90.00
_cell.angle_gamma   90.00
#
_symmetry.space_group_name_H-M   'P 1'
#
loop_
_entity.id
_entity.type
_entity.pdbx_description
1 polymer ?
#
loop_
_entity_poly.entity_id
_entity_poly.type
_entity_poly.pdbx_seq_one_letter_code
_entity_poly.pdbx_strand_id
1 'polypeptide(L)'
;MSITVVADSPSDGGDLSHQDGGDALSPRQAAASIFSSRLSGLIAESVVSTEDGSTRSLTLYSLAQHLELAYPDVPVSQSGLYRLIHGDAIPRLDLVIALARVFDVPPEYFVTEDKKR
;
A
#
# COMPACT_ATOMS: atom_id res chain seq x y z
N MET A 1 -6.70 0.60 18.24
CA MET A 1 -6.54 1.36 17.01
C MET A 1 -7.00 0.56 15.83
N SER A 2 -7.83 1.12 15.00
CA SER A 2 -8.31 0.44 13.82
C SER A 2 -7.99 1.25 12.59
N ILE A 3 -7.69 0.58 11.51
CA ILE A 3 -7.39 1.23 10.24
C ILE A 3 -8.54 0.93 9.29
N THR A 4 -9.09 1.97 8.71
CA THR A 4 -10.20 1.85 7.79
C THR A 4 -9.88 2.53 6.48
N VAL A 5 -10.14 1.85 5.38
CA VAL A 5 -9.97 2.45 4.06
C VAL A 5 -11.28 3.13 3.69
N VAL A 6 -11.18 4.41 3.38
CA VAL A 6 -12.32 5.18 3.05
C VAL A 6 -12.34 5.37 1.57
N ALA A 7 -12.81 4.41 0.83
CA ALA A 7 -12.65 4.51 -0.53
C ALA A 7 -13.78 4.91 -1.20
N ASP A 8 -13.95 5.84 -1.67
CA ASP A 8 -15.01 6.12 -2.29
C ASP A 8 -14.83 6.44 -3.55
N SER A 9 -14.19 6.45 -4.15
CA SER A 9 -14.13 6.81 -5.27
C SER A 9 -13.98 6.40 -6.24
N PRO A 10 -14.16 6.45 -6.90
CA PRO A 10 -14.01 6.00 -7.86
C PRO A 10 -13.35 6.49 -8.77
N SER A 11 -12.99 6.72 -9.22
CA SER A 11 -12.41 7.06 -9.97
C SER A 11 -11.93 7.08 -10.77
N ASP A 12 -11.76 7.10 -11.25
CA ASP A 12 -11.27 7.11 -12.01
C ASP A 12 -10.67 7.43 -12.76
N GLY A 13 -10.41 7.72 -13.09
CA GLY A 13 -9.77 8.04 -13.68
C GLY A 13 -9.11 7.92 -14.62
N GLY A 14 -8.76 7.86 -15.04
CA GLY A 14 -8.11 7.75 -15.79
C GLY A 14 -7.30 7.69 -16.49
N ASP A 15 -6.86 7.61 -16.74
CA ASP A 15 -6.13 7.54 -17.37
C ASP A 15 -5.34 7.17 -18.04
N LEU A 16 -4.89 7.08 -18.31
CA LEU A 16 -4.27 6.83 -18.87
C LEU A 16 -3.37 6.59 -19.47
N SER A 17 -2.94 6.48 -19.73
CA SER A 17 -2.08 6.38 -20.21
C SER A 17 -1.42 5.71 -20.78
N HIS A 18 -1.02 5.38 -21.08
CA HIS A 18 -0.43 4.79 -21.63
C HIS A 18 0.57 4.43 -22.05
N GLN A 19 1.13 4.11 -22.13
CA GLN A 19 2.04 3.82 -22.48
C GLN A 19 2.49 3.18 -23.21
N ASP A 20 2.95 2.88 -23.51
CA ASP A 20 3.33 2.29 -24.23
C ASP A 20 4.22 1.94 -24.46
N GLY A 21 4.53 1.89 -24.54
CA GLY A 21 5.58 1.68 -24.73
C GLY A 21 6.52 0.91 -24.92
N GLY A 22 7.10 0.73 -25.28
CA GLY A 22 8.11 -0.01 -25.49
C GLY A 22 8.99 -0.28 -24.43
N ASP A 23 9.03 0.39 -23.42
CA ASP A 23 9.88 0.12 -22.49
C ASP A 23 9.34 -0.69 -21.50
N ALA A 24 9.21 -1.90 -21.51
CA ALA A 24 8.75 -2.72 -20.49
C ALA A 24 9.67 -2.68 -19.33
N LEU A 25 9.14 -2.46 -18.16
CA LEU A 25 9.96 -2.51 -16.97
C LEU A 25 10.36 -3.94 -16.71
N SER A 26 11.49 -4.14 -16.08
CA SER A 26 11.86 -5.46 -15.62
C SER A 26 10.85 -5.91 -14.57
N PRO A 27 10.71 -7.20 -14.32
CA PRO A 27 9.79 -7.66 -13.28
C PRO A 27 10.06 -7.01 -11.93
N ARG A 28 11.33 -6.78 -11.61
CA ARG A 28 11.68 -6.16 -10.36
C ARG A 28 11.19 -4.71 -10.29
N GLN A 29 11.38 -3.97 -11.36
CA GLN A 29 10.93 -2.58 -11.41
C GLN A 29 9.41 -2.51 -11.41
N ALA A 30 8.77 -3.43 -12.13
CA ALA A 30 7.32 -3.47 -12.16
C ALA A 30 6.76 -3.76 -10.77
N ALA A 31 7.36 -4.69 -10.05
CA ALA A 31 6.91 -5.01 -8.71
C ALA A 31 7.03 -3.82 -7.78
N ALA A 32 8.16 -3.13 -7.83
CA ALA A 32 8.37 -1.96 -6.97
C ALA A 32 7.37 -0.86 -7.29
N SER A 33 7.13 -0.63 -8.57
CA SER A 33 6.24 0.44 -8.99
C SER A 33 4.79 0.15 -8.66
N ILE A 34 4.32 -1.06 -8.94
CA ILE A 34 2.94 -1.41 -8.66
C ILE A 34 2.67 -1.39 -7.16
N PHE A 35 3.58 -1.97 -6.40
CA PHE A 35 3.40 -2.01 -4.95
C PHE A 35 3.40 -0.60 -4.37
N SER A 36 4.32 0.22 -4.81
CA SER A 36 4.42 1.62 -4.36
C SER A 36 3.11 2.36 -4.60
N SER A 37 2.58 2.22 -5.80
CA SER A 37 1.37 2.91 -6.18
C SER A 37 0.18 2.42 -5.36
N ARG A 38 0.06 1.11 -5.19
CA ARG A 38 -1.06 0.55 -4.45
C ARG A 38 -1.00 0.92 -2.98
N LEU A 39 0.18 0.78 -2.38
CA LEU A 39 0.31 1.07 -0.97
C LEU A 39 0.09 2.55 -0.70
N SER A 40 0.65 3.42 -1.53
CA SER A 40 0.46 4.87 -1.37
C SER A 40 -1.01 5.23 -1.45
N GLY A 41 -1.72 4.61 -2.39
CA GLY A 41 -3.15 4.87 -2.54
C GLY A 41 -3.94 4.43 -1.32
N LEU A 42 -3.63 3.25 -0.78
CA LEU A 42 -4.34 2.78 0.41
C LEU A 42 -4.06 3.67 1.60
N ILE A 43 -2.83 4.10 1.78
CA ILE A 43 -2.49 4.97 2.90
C ILE A 43 -3.25 6.29 2.76
N ALA A 44 -3.28 6.84 1.56
CA ALA A 44 -3.94 8.12 1.33
C ALA A 44 -5.43 8.06 1.61
N GLU A 45 -6.02 6.88 1.43
CA GLU A 45 -7.45 6.72 1.62
C GLU A 45 -7.83 6.15 2.97
N SER A 46 -6.89 5.98 3.86
CA SER A 46 -7.14 5.31 5.13
C SER A 46 -7.14 6.27 6.30
N VAL A 47 -7.92 5.93 7.31
CA VAL A 47 -7.94 6.69 8.55
C VAL A 47 -7.69 5.74 9.70
N VAL A 48 -7.22 6.28 10.80
CA VAL A 48 -6.97 5.53 12.02
C VAL A 48 -7.96 5.99 13.07
N SER A 49 -8.65 5.05 13.67
CA SER A 49 -9.56 5.37 14.77
C SER A 49 -8.78 5.26 16.06
N THR A 50 -8.90 6.26 16.89
CA THR A 50 -8.22 6.25 18.17
C THR A 50 -9.17 5.84 19.27
N GLU A 51 -8.64 5.63 20.45
CA GLU A 51 -9.44 5.14 21.54
C GLU A 51 -10.50 6.12 21.98
N ASP A 52 -10.29 7.38 21.77
CA ASP A 52 -11.25 8.36 22.20
C ASP A 52 -12.33 8.59 21.13
N GLY A 53 -12.36 7.79 20.09
CA GLY A 53 -13.40 7.88 19.09
C GLY A 53 -13.10 8.80 17.93
N SER A 54 -11.99 9.51 17.97
CA SER A 54 -11.66 10.40 16.86
C SER A 54 -10.93 9.63 15.79
N THR A 55 -10.80 10.23 14.61
CA THR A 55 -10.08 9.61 13.52
C THR A 55 -9.07 10.60 12.99
N ARG A 56 -8.05 10.05 12.36
CA ARG A 56 -7.05 10.90 11.71
C ARG A 56 -6.45 10.12 10.55
N SER A 57 -5.76 10.82 9.68
CA SER A 57 -5.14 10.20 8.52
C SER A 57 -4.10 9.19 8.95
N LEU A 58 -4.01 8.12 8.21
CA LEU A 58 -3.00 7.10 8.46
C LEU A 58 -1.64 7.66 8.06
N THR A 59 -0.63 7.44 8.90
CA THR A 59 0.73 7.84 8.59
C THR A 59 1.61 6.61 8.52
N LEU A 60 2.80 6.75 7.97
CA LEU A 60 3.74 5.64 7.94
C LEU A 60 4.13 5.21 9.34
N TYR A 61 4.26 6.16 10.24
CA TYR A 61 4.60 5.84 11.62
C TYR A 61 3.51 4.99 12.26
N SER A 62 2.26 5.38 12.10
CA SER A 62 1.14 4.64 12.65
C SER A 62 1.02 3.26 12.02
N LEU A 63 1.25 3.18 10.72
CA LEU A 63 1.18 1.91 10.02
C LEU A 63 2.29 0.99 10.52
N ALA A 64 3.49 1.51 10.66
CA ALA A 64 4.61 0.69 11.15
C ALA A 64 4.32 0.17 12.56
N GLN A 65 3.80 1.02 13.42
CA GLN A 65 3.47 0.60 14.77
C GLN A 65 2.39 -0.47 14.76
N HIS A 66 1.37 -0.30 13.95
CA HIS A 66 0.30 -1.26 13.88
C HIS A 66 0.82 -2.62 13.41
N LEU A 67 1.69 -2.61 12.40
CA LEU A 67 2.25 -3.86 11.89
C LEU A 67 3.11 -4.55 12.93
N GLU A 68 3.89 -3.78 13.68
CA GLU A 68 4.72 -4.37 14.71
C GLU A 68 3.89 -5.05 15.79
N LEU A 69 2.78 -4.45 16.14
CA LEU A 69 1.92 -5.01 17.18
C LEU A 69 1.12 -6.20 16.66
N ALA A 70 0.63 -6.12 15.44
CA ALA A 70 -0.23 -7.16 14.91
C ALA A 70 0.55 -8.35 14.38
N TYR A 71 1.73 -8.09 13.83
CA TYR A 71 2.54 -9.13 13.19
C TYR A 71 3.98 -9.01 13.63
N PRO A 72 4.27 -9.34 14.87
CA PRO A 72 5.61 -9.09 15.42
C PRO A 72 6.73 -9.88 14.75
N ASP A 73 6.39 -10.94 14.02
CA ASP A 73 7.41 -11.70 13.32
C ASP A 73 7.68 -11.17 11.91
N VAL A 74 7.01 -10.11 11.48
CA VAL A 74 7.26 -9.54 10.17
C VAL A 74 8.12 -8.30 10.37
N PRO A 75 9.35 -8.28 9.88
CA PRO A 75 10.21 -7.11 10.08
C PRO A 75 9.66 -5.91 9.31
N VAL A 76 9.48 -4.81 9.99
CA VAL A 76 8.98 -3.63 9.34
C VAL A 76 9.47 -2.42 10.10
N SER A 77 9.73 -1.34 9.40
CA SER A 77 10.11 -0.09 10.04
C SER A 77 9.52 1.04 9.25
N GLN A 78 9.46 2.20 9.85
CA GLN A 78 8.93 3.37 9.16
C GLN A 78 9.80 3.71 7.95
N SER A 79 11.11 3.64 8.10
CA SER A 79 12.00 3.96 6.99
C SER A 79 11.88 2.92 5.87
N GLY A 80 11.65 1.67 6.23
CA GLY A 80 11.43 0.64 5.23
C GLY A 80 10.16 0.88 4.44
N LEU A 81 9.09 1.26 5.13
CA LEU A 81 7.84 1.58 4.46
C LEU A 81 8.00 2.81 3.56
N TYR A 82 8.76 3.79 4.02
CA TYR A 82 9.03 5.00 3.24
C TYR A 82 9.68 4.62 1.91
N ARG A 83 10.67 3.74 1.96
CA ARG A 83 11.35 3.31 0.73
C ARG A 83 10.41 2.54 -0.19
N LEU A 84 9.51 1.75 0.39
CA LEU A 84 8.56 1.00 -0.41
C LEU A 84 7.57 1.92 -1.12
N ILE A 85 7.08 2.95 -0.47
CA ILE A 85 6.12 3.84 -1.12
C ILE A 85 6.77 4.73 -2.16
N HIS A 86 8.09 4.84 -2.13
CA HIS A 86 8.79 5.62 -3.15
C HIS A 86 9.34 4.74 -4.27
N GLY A 87 9.04 3.44 -4.22
CA GLY A 87 9.50 2.53 -5.26
C GLY A 87 10.96 2.20 -5.20
N ASP A 88 11.60 2.45 -4.05
CA ASP A 88 13.02 2.23 -3.88
C ASP A 88 13.36 0.87 -3.31
N ALA A 89 12.39 0.05 -3.06
CA ALA A 89 12.61 -1.27 -2.47
C ALA A 89 11.54 -2.24 -2.94
N ILE A 90 11.83 -3.51 -2.83
CA ILE A 90 10.89 -4.57 -3.15
C ILE A 90 10.39 -5.14 -1.82
N PRO A 91 9.10 -5.26 -1.62
CA PRO A 91 8.60 -5.76 -0.35
C PRO A 91 8.83 -7.25 -0.20
N ARG A 92 8.99 -7.68 1.03
CA ARG A 92 9.04 -9.10 1.32
C ARG A 92 7.62 -9.63 1.20
N LEU A 93 7.51 -10.89 0.84
CA LEU A 93 6.20 -11.49 0.64
C LEU A 93 5.39 -11.51 1.93
N ASP A 94 6.02 -11.77 3.06
CA ASP A 94 5.31 -11.79 4.33
C ASP A 94 4.76 -10.40 4.66
N LEU A 95 5.48 -9.35 4.30
CA LEU A 95 4.98 -7.99 4.52
C LEU A 95 3.79 -7.72 3.61
N VAL A 96 3.82 -8.19 2.37
CA VAL A 96 2.70 -8.01 1.45
C VAL A 96 1.45 -8.65 2.05
N ILE A 97 1.58 -9.85 2.59
CA ILE A 97 0.44 -10.54 3.19
C ILE A 97 -0.07 -9.79 4.41
N ALA A 98 0.85 -9.30 5.24
CA ALA A 98 0.45 -8.55 6.44
C ALA A 98 -0.30 -7.27 6.05
N LEU A 99 0.20 -6.56 5.07
CA LEU A 99 -0.46 -5.33 4.62
C LEU A 99 -1.83 -5.63 4.01
N ALA A 100 -1.94 -6.73 3.28
CA ALA A 100 -3.21 -7.12 2.70
C ALA A 100 -4.25 -7.35 3.79
N ARG A 101 -3.84 -7.96 4.89
CA ARG A 101 -4.74 -8.20 6.00
C ARG A 101 -5.11 -6.91 6.72
N VAL A 102 -4.16 -6.02 6.88
CA VAL A 102 -4.41 -4.74 7.54
C VAL A 102 -5.42 -3.91 6.76
N PHE A 103 -5.29 -3.87 5.44
CA PHE A 103 -6.15 -3.06 4.61
C PHE A 103 -7.35 -3.83 4.07
N ASP A 104 -7.45 -5.10 4.41
CA ASP A 104 -8.57 -5.95 4.00
C ASP A 104 -8.69 -6.00 2.47
N VAL A 105 -7.61 -6.25 1.82
CA VAL A 105 -7.57 -6.43 0.38
C VAL A 105 -6.85 -7.74 0.10
N PRO A 106 -7.08 -8.35 -1.06
CA PRO A 106 -6.35 -9.58 -1.37
C PRO A 106 -4.88 -9.26 -1.62
N PRO A 107 -3.96 -10.17 -1.32
CA PRO A 107 -2.54 -9.89 -1.52
C PRO A 107 -2.20 -9.55 -2.96
N GLU A 108 -2.90 -10.12 -3.90
CA GLU A 108 -2.63 -9.82 -5.30
C GLU A 108 -2.96 -8.38 -5.67
N TYR A 109 -3.71 -7.69 -4.84
CA TYR A 109 -3.97 -6.27 -5.06
C TYR A 109 -2.67 -5.49 -5.18
N PHE A 110 -1.64 -5.89 -4.44
CA PHE A 110 -0.37 -5.17 -4.42
C PHE A 110 0.53 -5.52 -5.59
N VAL A 111 0.18 -6.52 -6.39
CA VAL A 111 1.02 -6.92 -7.50
C VAL A 111 0.29 -6.89 -8.84
N THR A 112 -0.95 -6.46 -8.85
CA THR A 112 -1.73 -6.42 -10.08
C THR A 112 -1.86 -4.98 -10.56
N GLU A 113 -1.56 -4.79 -11.83
CA GLU A 113 -1.69 -3.47 -12.38
C GLU A 113 -3.13 -3.12 -12.55
N ASP A 114 -3.40 -1.83 -12.49
CA ASP A 114 -4.71 -1.36 -12.65
C ASP A 114 -5.09 -1.36 -14.07
N LYS A 115 -5.64 -2.41 -14.63
CA LYS A 115 -5.97 -2.44 -15.92
C LYS A 115 -7.32 -2.15 -16.11
N LYS A 116 -7.83 -1.31 -16.46
CA LYS A 116 -9.07 -1.00 -16.63
C LYS A 116 -9.62 -1.39 -17.72
N ARG A 117 -10.16 -1.76 -18.14
CA ARG A 117 -10.58 -2.11 -19.23
C ARG A 117 -11.47 -1.96 -19.44
#